data_db4a686b9eafb10aff65d9c667d7f496
#
_entry.id   db4a686b9eafb10aff65d9c667d7f496
#
_cell.length_a   1.000
_cell.length_b   1.000
_cell.length_c   1.000
_cell.angle_alpha   90.00
_cell.angle_beta   90.00
_cell.angle_gamma   90.00
#
_symmetry.space_group_name_H-M   'P 1'
#
loop_
_entity.id
_entity.type
_entity.pdbx_description
1 polymer ?
#
loop_
_entity_poly.entity_id
_entity_poly.type
_entity_poly.pdbx_seq_one_letter_code
_entity_poly.pdbx_strand_id
1 'polypeptide(L)'
;LMEIFRIVMHNLHDFSGGPEGAVLPGVIFDGNASALYWLCLGGLFVTIGASAYFEKSKLRLALTAIRNDETSARSNGVDIFKYLLVAFVVTSTLQGMMGAIQVQSYGFTTPDTAFDANFTLLPLAMALLGGIHSTVGPMAGAVLLGIASEWLKLKIPYGHLVVYGVIIILVILFMPNGLVGLVRGAMRNARRRGTGAAGTGAAGGVE
;
A
#
# COMPACT_ATOMS: atom_id res chain seq x y z
N LEU A 1 14.32 -10.39 10.15
CA LEU A 1 14.85 -10.58 8.78
C LEU A 1 15.51 -9.31 8.25
N MET A 2 14.86 -8.15 8.31
CA MET A 2 15.38 -6.86 7.83
C MET A 2 16.72 -6.50 8.45
N GLU A 3 16.87 -6.60 9.77
CA GLU A 3 18.13 -6.33 10.48
C GLU A 3 19.26 -7.30 10.09
N ILE A 4 18.92 -8.57 9.85
CA ILE A 4 19.92 -9.55 9.39
C ILE A 4 20.46 -9.16 8.02
N PHE A 5 19.58 -8.82 7.08
CA PHE A 5 20.00 -8.35 5.76
C PHE A 5 20.80 -7.04 5.83
N ARG A 6 20.42 -6.11 6.72
CA ARG A 6 21.18 -4.88 6.96
C ARG A 6 22.61 -5.18 7.40
N ILE A 7 22.78 -6.07 8.40
CA ILE A 7 24.10 -6.46 8.90
C ILE A 7 24.93 -7.18 7.82
N VAL A 8 24.29 -8.08 7.06
CA VAL A 8 24.97 -8.78 5.95
C VAL A 8 25.45 -7.78 4.90
N MET A 9 24.61 -6.85 4.46
CA MET A 9 24.99 -5.83 3.47
C MET A 9 26.04 -4.87 4.01
N HIS A 10 26.00 -4.55 5.31
CA HIS A 10 27.02 -3.71 5.95
C HIS A 10 28.43 -4.38 5.93
N ASN A 11 28.49 -5.71 6.00
CA ASN A 11 29.74 -6.47 5.94
C ASN A 11 30.21 -6.82 4.51
N LEU A 12 29.34 -6.73 3.52
CA LEU A 12 29.66 -7.03 2.11
C LEU A 12 30.17 -5.77 1.39
N HIS A 13 31.39 -5.33 1.70
CA HIS A 13 31.99 -4.11 1.13
C HIS A 13 32.08 -4.15 -0.40
N ASP A 14 32.44 -5.31 -0.98
CA ASP A 14 32.67 -5.47 -2.42
C ASP A 14 31.37 -5.33 -3.25
N PHE A 15 30.20 -5.57 -2.65
CA PHE A 15 28.92 -5.57 -3.36
C PHE A 15 28.05 -4.36 -3.04
N SER A 16 27.99 -3.94 -1.78
CA SER A 16 27.10 -2.87 -1.30
C SER A 16 27.81 -1.55 -1.01
N GLY A 17 29.15 -1.49 -1.13
CA GLY A 17 29.93 -0.36 -0.65
C GLY A 17 30.06 -0.31 0.88
N GLY A 18 29.55 -1.32 1.60
CA GLY A 18 29.58 -1.38 3.06
C GLY A 18 28.87 -0.21 3.73
N PRO A 19 29.38 0.32 4.85
CA PRO A 19 28.77 1.45 5.55
C PRO A 19 28.79 2.76 4.77
N GLU A 20 29.72 2.90 3.81
CA GLU A 20 29.80 4.11 2.97
C GLU A 20 28.72 4.15 1.90
N GLY A 21 28.04 3.01 1.64
CA GLY A 21 26.98 2.90 0.67
C GLY A 21 27.45 2.85 -0.79
N ALA A 22 26.50 2.68 -1.69
CA ALA A 22 26.76 2.65 -3.12
C ALA A 22 26.23 3.94 -3.77
N VAL A 23 27.13 4.63 -4.48
CA VAL A 23 26.74 5.74 -5.38
C VAL A 23 26.42 5.13 -6.73
N LEU A 24 25.26 5.42 -7.27
CA LEU A 24 24.91 4.96 -8.62
C LEU A 24 25.82 5.64 -9.64
N PRO A 25 26.53 4.87 -10.49
CA PRO A 25 27.51 5.41 -11.46
C PRO A 25 26.86 6.18 -12.63
N GLY A 26 25.58 6.44 -12.57
CA GLY A 26 24.81 7.27 -13.48
C GLY A 26 23.38 7.36 -12.97
N VAL A 27 22.98 8.55 -12.56
CA VAL A 27 21.55 8.83 -12.37
C VAL A 27 20.93 8.80 -13.75
N ILE A 28 20.04 7.82 -14.00
CA ILE A 28 19.30 7.73 -15.27
C ILE A 28 18.61 9.09 -15.45
N PHE A 29 18.90 9.83 -16.51
CA PHE A 29 18.39 11.18 -16.78
C PHE A 29 19.15 12.38 -16.19
N ASP A 30 20.45 12.29 -15.89
CA ASP A 30 21.30 13.42 -15.46
C ASP A 30 20.68 14.29 -14.34
N GLY A 31 19.95 13.67 -13.40
CA GLY A 31 19.27 14.40 -12.33
C GLY A 31 18.06 15.24 -12.76
N ASN A 32 17.52 15.01 -13.95
CA ASN A 32 16.34 15.73 -14.43
C ASN A 32 15.09 15.31 -13.63
N ALA A 33 14.63 16.20 -12.75
CA ALA A 33 13.47 15.96 -11.89
C ALA A 33 12.19 15.64 -12.69
N SER A 34 12.03 16.20 -13.88
CA SER A 34 10.88 15.92 -14.75
C SER A 34 10.87 14.47 -15.23
N ALA A 35 12.01 13.93 -15.63
CA ALA A 35 12.10 12.55 -16.09
C ALA A 35 11.85 11.56 -14.94
N LEU A 36 12.38 11.84 -13.76
CA LEU A 36 12.11 11.06 -12.57
C LEU A 36 10.61 11.05 -12.20
N TYR A 37 9.96 12.21 -12.30
CA TYR A 37 8.51 12.31 -12.10
C TYR A 37 7.72 11.41 -13.04
N TRP A 38 8.04 11.43 -14.34
CA TRP A 38 7.39 10.57 -15.33
C TRP A 38 7.65 9.09 -15.09
N LEU A 39 8.83 8.74 -14.59
CA LEU A 39 9.18 7.36 -14.24
C LEU A 39 8.40 6.88 -13.03
N CYS A 40 8.27 7.69 -11.99
CA CYS A 40 7.42 7.40 -10.82
C CYS A 40 5.94 7.26 -11.23
N LEU A 41 5.45 8.15 -12.08
CA LEU A 41 4.09 8.11 -12.60
C LEU A 41 3.83 6.85 -13.42
N GLY A 42 4.78 6.46 -14.28
CA GLY A 42 4.72 5.21 -15.04
C GLY A 42 4.67 3.98 -14.12
N GLY A 43 5.52 3.93 -13.11
CA GLY A 43 5.51 2.88 -12.09
C GLY A 43 4.17 2.79 -11.33
N LEU A 44 3.59 3.95 -11.00
CA LEU A 44 2.26 4.01 -10.39
C LEU A 44 1.19 3.40 -11.30
N PHE A 45 1.16 3.77 -12.58
CA PHE A 45 0.20 3.20 -13.54
C PHE A 45 0.38 1.69 -13.72
N VAL A 46 1.62 1.19 -13.79
CA VAL A 46 1.90 -0.25 -13.85
C VAL A 46 1.36 -0.96 -12.62
N THR A 47 1.59 -0.42 -11.44
CA THR A 47 1.11 -1.02 -10.16
C THR A 47 -0.41 -1.02 -10.08
N ILE A 48 -1.08 0.07 -10.48
CA ILE A 48 -2.55 0.15 -10.53
C ILE A 48 -3.09 -0.84 -11.56
N GLY A 49 -2.49 -0.91 -12.74
CA GLY A 49 -2.89 -1.84 -13.80
C GLY A 49 -2.74 -3.30 -13.37
N ALA A 50 -1.62 -3.64 -12.74
CA ALA A 50 -1.39 -4.96 -12.16
C ALA A 50 -2.44 -5.29 -11.09
N SER A 51 -2.73 -4.37 -10.18
CA SER A 51 -3.75 -4.53 -9.14
C SER A 51 -5.15 -4.76 -9.75
N ALA A 52 -5.54 -3.97 -10.76
CA ALA A 52 -6.81 -4.10 -11.46
C ALA A 52 -6.90 -5.44 -12.23
N TYR A 53 -5.80 -5.89 -12.83
CA TYR A 53 -5.72 -7.20 -13.47
C TYR A 53 -5.92 -8.33 -12.46
N PHE A 54 -5.25 -8.24 -11.29
CA PHE A 54 -5.43 -9.20 -10.20
C PHE A 54 -6.87 -9.27 -9.70
N GLU A 55 -7.54 -8.14 -9.57
CA GLU A 55 -8.94 -8.11 -9.13
C GLU A 55 -9.89 -8.88 -10.04
N LYS A 56 -9.59 -8.96 -11.32
CA LYS A 56 -10.40 -9.68 -12.33
C LYS A 56 -9.94 -11.13 -12.57
N SER A 57 -8.80 -11.53 -12.01
CA SER A 57 -8.19 -12.84 -12.26
C SER A 57 -8.76 -13.93 -11.36
N LYS A 58 -8.60 -15.18 -11.80
CA LYS A 58 -8.91 -16.37 -10.98
C LYS A 58 -8.08 -16.43 -9.69
N LEU A 59 -6.92 -15.75 -9.69
CA LEU A 59 -6.04 -15.63 -8.53
C LEU A 59 -6.75 -14.98 -7.34
N ARG A 60 -7.50 -13.90 -7.56
CA ARG A 60 -8.32 -13.25 -6.51
C ARG A 60 -9.32 -14.22 -5.89
N LEU A 61 -10.01 -15.01 -6.73
CA LEU A 61 -11.00 -15.96 -6.24
C LEU A 61 -10.35 -17.03 -5.35
N ALA A 62 -9.23 -17.60 -5.82
CA ALA A 62 -8.47 -18.58 -5.05
C ALA A 62 -7.92 -18.00 -3.73
N LEU A 63 -7.30 -16.82 -3.77
CA LEU A 63 -6.79 -16.15 -2.56
C LEU A 63 -7.90 -15.78 -1.58
N THR A 64 -9.08 -15.42 -2.08
CA THR A 64 -10.24 -15.13 -1.21
C THR A 64 -10.77 -16.41 -0.55
N ALA A 65 -10.80 -17.53 -1.27
CA ALA A 65 -11.16 -18.83 -0.71
C ALA A 65 -10.17 -19.26 0.38
N ILE A 66 -8.88 -19.16 0.10
CA ILE A 66 -7.80 -19.48 1.06
C ILE A 66 -7.91 -18.59 2.32
N ARG A 67 -8.16 -17.31 2.16
CA ARG A 67 -8.31 -16.36 3.28
C ARG A 67 -9.49 -16.69 4.18
N ASN A 68 -10.60 -17.18 3.61
CA ASN A 68 -11.80 -17.49 4.38
C ASN A 68 -11.64 -18.79 5.16
N ASP A 69 -11.17 -19.85 4.50
CA ASP A 69 -10.90 -21.15 5.11
C ASP A 69 -9.96 -21.96 4.22
N GLU A 70 -8.74 -22.20 4.71
CA GLU A 70 -7.72 -22.99 4.00
C GLU A 70 -8.15 -24.45 3.80
N THR A 71 -8.84 -25.03 4.78
CA THR A 71 -9.26 -26.43 4.73
C THR A 71 -10.31 -26.64 3.64
N SER A 72 -11.31 -25.78 3.60
CA SER A 72 -12.32 -25.77 2.54
C SER A 72 -11.74 -25.50 1.17
N ALA A 73 -10.80 -24.55 1.05
CA ALA A 73 -10.14 -24.26 -0.22
C ALA A 73 -9.39 -25.49 -0.75
N ARG A 74 -8.63 -26.16 0.11
CA ARG A 74 -7.90 -27.40 -0.24
C ARG A 74 -8.84 -28.52 -0.67
N SER A 75 -9.94 -28.72 0.05
CA SER A 75 -10.94 -29.73 -0.29
C SER A 75 -11.63 -29.49 -1.64
N ASN A 76 -11.73 -28.22 -2.05
CA ASN A 76 -12.22 -27.82 -3.36
C ASN A 76 -11.14 -27.81 -4.47
N GLY A 77 -9.97 -28.41 -4.22
CA GLY A 77 -8.91 -28.58 -5.22
C GLY A 77 -8.05 -27.33 -5.44
N VAL A 78 -8.10 -26.34 -4.55
CA VAL A 78 -7.24 -25.15 -4.64
C VAL A 78 -5.83 -25.48 -4.11
N ASP A 79 -4.83 -25.39 -4.98
CA ASP A 79 -3.42 -25.52 -4.60
C ASP A 79 -2.94 -24.25 -3.89
N ILE A 80 -3.01 -24.27 -2.55
CA ILE A 80 -2.70 -23.13 -1.69
C ILE A 80 -1.29 -22.62 -1.94
N PHE A 81 -0.31 -23.52 -1.99
CA PHE A 81 1.09 -23.15 -2.16
C PHE A 81 1.34 -22.41 -3.48
N LYS A 82 0.78 -22.94 -4.57
CA LYS A 82 0.94 -22.37 -5.91
C LYS A 82 0.34 -20.96 -6.00
N TYR A 83 -0.87 -20.77 -5.49
CA TYR A 83 -1.54 -19.46 -5.56
C TYR A 83 -0.87 -18.41 -4.65
N LEU A 84 -0.42 -18.80 -3.45
CA LEU A 84 0.34 -17.92 -2.57
C LEU A 84 1.72 -17.57 -3.16
N LEU A 85 2.41 -18.55 -3.76
CA LEU A 85 3.71 -18.32 -4.40
C LEU A 85 3.58 -17.33 -5.56
N VAL A 86 2.59 -17.49 -6.43
CA VAL A 86 2.35 -16.58 -7.55
C VAL A 86 2.05 -15.17 -7.04
N ALA A 87 1.19 -15.04 -6.04
CA ALA A 87 0.89 -13.74 -5.43
C ALA A 87 2.15 -13.09 -4.84
N PHE A 88 2.95 -13.87 -4.11
CA PHE A 88 4.19 -13.40 -3.50
C PHE A 88 5.20 -12.92 -4.56
N VAL A 89 5.45 -13.71 -5.60
CA VAL A 89 6.40 -13.36 -6.66
C VAL A 89 5.99 -12.07 -7.36
N VAL A 90 4.72 -11.93 -7.72
CA VAL A 90 4.25 -10.72 -8.43
C VAL A 90 4.31 -9.48 -7.53
N THR A 91 3.85 -9.58 -6.28
CA THR A 91 3.93 -8.43 -5.35
C THR A 91 5.36 -8.03 -5.05
N SER A 92 6.26 -9.00 -4.85
CA SER A 92 7.69 -8.75 -4.63
C SER A 92 8.36 -8.11 -5.84
N THR A 93 8.01 -8.53 -7.06
CA THR A 93 8.53 -7.93 -8.30
C THR A 93 8.10 -6.47 -8.44
N LEU A 94 6.83 -6.17 -8.21
CA LEU A 94 6.32 -4.80 -8.23
C LEU A 94 6.99 -3.93 -7.18
N GLN A 95 7.18 -4.46 -5.97
CA GLN A 95 7.85 -3.75 -4.88
C GLN A 95 9.32 -3.49 -5.18
N GLY A 96 10.03 -4.49 -5.73
CA GLY A 96 11.41 -4.34 -6.18
C GLY A 96 11.58 -3.28 -7.28
N MET A 97 10.66 -3.25 -8.25
CA MET A 97 10.64 -2.22 -9.28
C MET A 97 10.46 -0.82 -8.69
N MET A 98 9.54 -0.64 -7.76
CA MET A 98 9.34 0.65 -7.08
C MET A 98 10.52 1.05 -6.21
N GLY A 99 11.18 0.07 -5.56
CA GLY A 99 12.41 0.30 -4.80
C GLY A 99 13.56 0.78 -5.71
N ALA A 100 13.72 0.20 -6.89
CA ALA A 100 14.72 0.66 -7.86
C ALA A 100 14.47 2.11 -8.33
N ILE A 101 13.21 2.48 -8.55
CA ILE A 101 12.83 3.86 -8.87
C ILE A 101 13.16 4.81 -7.71
N GLN A 102 12.93 4.37 -6.48
CA GLN A 102 13.21 5.15 -5.27
C GLN A 102 14.71 5.44 -5.11
N VAL A 103 15.56 4.44 -5.34
CA VAL A 103 17.02 4.61 -5.28
C VAL A 103 17.52 5.61 -6.33
N GLN A 104 16.93 5.62 -7.53
CA GLN A 104 17.24 6.61 -8.57
C GLN A 104 16.91 8.04 -8.13
N SER A 105 15.89 8.21 -7.28
CA SER A 105 15.52 9.52 -6.74
C SER A 105 16.58 10.11 -5.79
N TYR A 106 17.29 9.25 -5.06
CA TYR A 106 18.33 9.69 -4.13
C TYR A 106 19.72 9.74 -4.76
N GLY A 107 19.97 8.99 -5.84
CA GLY A 107 21.28 8.85 -6.49
C GLY A 107 22.35 8.16 -5.65
N PHE A 108 22.04 7.84 -4.40
CA PHE A 108 22.90 7.28 -3.39
C PHE A 108 22.06 6.45 -2.41
N THR A 109 22.59 5.32 -1.97
CA THR A 109 21.91 4.48 -0.98
C THR A 109 22.92 3.84 -0.03
N THR A 110 22.58 3.82 1.25
CA THR A 110 23.33 3.08 2.28
C THR A 110 22.48 1.90 2.75
N PRO A 111 23.08 0.83 3.30
CA PRO A 111 22.32 -0.23 3.94
C PRO A 111 21.35 0.27 5.01
N ASP A 112 21.74 1.29 5.77
CA ASP A 112 20.90 1.88 6.81
C ASP A 112 19.66 2.56 6.25
N THR A 113 19.79 3.31 5.16
CA THR A 113 18.64 3.95 4.49
C THR A 113 17.78 2.94 3.75
N ALA A 114 18.35 1.95 3.07
CA ALA A 114 17.61 0.95 2.32
C ALA A 114 16.75 0.04 3.22
N PHE A 115 17.23 -0.25 4.42
CA PHE A 115 16.55 -1.09 5.41
C PHE A 115 15.94 -0.26 6.56
N ASP A 116 15.60 1.01 6.33
CA ASP A 116 14.91 1.82 7.33
C ASP A 116 13.46 1.35 7.52
N ALA A 117 13.04 1.22 8.79
CA ALA A 117 11.69 0.81 9.15
C ALA A 117 10.61 1.74 8.59
N ASN A 118 10.92 2.99 8.33
CA ASN A 118 9.99 3.97 7.76
C ASN A 118 9.48 3.54 6.38
N PHE A 119 10.32 2.91 5.54
CA PHE A 119 9.90 2.41 4.23
C PHE A 119 8.92 1.24 4.31
N THR A 120 8.81 0.59 5.45
CA THR A 120 7.82 -0.47 5.68
C THR A 120 6.60 0.05 6.42
N LEU A 121 6.79 0.84 7.47
CA LEU A 121 5.71 1.29 8.34
C LEU A 121 4.82 2.33 7.68
N LEU A 122 5.39 3.26 6.92
CA LEU A 122 4.62 4.33 6.29
C LEU A 122 3.64 3.82 5.23
N PRO A 123 4.04 2.99 4.24
CA PRO A 123 3.10 2.39 3.29
C PRO A 123 2.07 1.48 3.94
N LEU A 124 2.46 0.75 5.01
CA LEU A 124 1.52 -0.06 5.77
C LEU A 124 0.45 0.80 6.44
N ALA A 125 0.84 1.91 7.07
CA ALA A 125 -0.08 2.87 7.65
C ALA A 125 -1.02 3.47 6.62
N MET A 126 -0.50 3.85 5.44
CA MET A 126 -1.28 4.36 4.32
C MET A 126 -2.34 3.35 3.84
N ALA A 127 -1.95 2.07 3.74
CA ALA A 127 -2.84 1.00 3.33
C ALA A 127 -3.93 0.72 4.37
N LEU A 128 -3.58 0.69 5.66
CA LEU A 128 -4.53 0.49 6.76
C LEU A 128 -5.52 1.64 6.87
N LEU A 129 -5.04 2.88 6.81
CA LEU A 129 -5.88 4.08 6.87
C LEU A 129 -6.85 4.14 5.69
N GLY A 130 -6.37 3.84 4.49
CA GLY A 130 -7.22 3.78 3.29
C GLY A 130 -8.25 2.67 3.32
N GLY A 131 -7.92 1.54 3.92
CA GLY A 131 -8.73 0.32 4.00
C GLY A 131 -8.23 -0.77 3.05
N ILE A 132 -7.67 -1.84 3.64
CA ILE A 132 -7.06 -2.98 2.94
C ILE A 132 -8.05 -3.84 2.13
N HIS A 133 -9.35 -3.64 2.31
CA HIS A 133 -10.39 -4.43 1.65
C HIS A 133 -10.78 -3.92 0.27
N SER A 134 -10.20 -2.81 -0.19
CA SER A 134 -10.48 -2.25 -1.51
C SER A 134 -9.19 -1.76 -2.18
N THR A 135 -9.10 -1.91 -3.51
CA THR A 135 -7.94 -1.44 -4.31
C THR A 135 -7.77 0.08 -4.26
N VAL A 136 -8.86 0.82 -4.17
CA VAL A 136 -8.86 2.29 -4.10
C VAL A 136 -8.51 2.79 -2.69
N GLY A 137 -8.69 1.95 -1.66
CA GLY A 137 -8.41 2.30 -0.28
C GLY A 137 -6.99 2.77 -0.05
N PRO A 138 -5.99 1.93 -0.30
CA PRO A 138 -4.58 2.28 -0.13
C PRO A 138 -4.16 3.53 -0.90
N MET A 139 -4.72 3.77 -2.09
CA MET A 139 -4.45 4.99 -2.87
C MET A 139 -4.96 6.24 -2.16
N ALA A 140 -6.21 6.21 -1.66
CA ALA A 140 -6.77 7.33 -0.90
C ALA A 140 -5.99 7.57 0.40
N GLY A 141 -5.62 6.50 1.09
CA GLY A 141 -4.77 6.56 2.29
C GLY A 141 -3.39 7.13 2.00
N ALA A 142 -2.76 6.75 0.89
CA ALA A 142 -1.46 7.26 0.47
C ALA A 142 -1.51 8.78 0.19
N VAL A 143 -2.52 9.25 -0.53
CA VAL A 143 -2.69 10.69 -0.80
C VAL A 143 -2.90 11.46 0.50
N LEU A 144 -3.77 10.99 1.37
CA LEU A 144 -4.12 11.68 2.61
C LEU A 144 -2.95 11.71 3.60
N LEU A 145 -2.33 10.55 3.86
CA LEU A 145 -1.15 10.48 4.74
C LEU A 145 0.08 11.10 4.09
N GLY A 146 0.24 11.03 2.78
CA GLY A 146 1.33 11.69 2.06
C GLY A 146 1.30 13.20 2.30
N ILE A 147 0.16 13.85 2.07
CA ILE A 147 -0.02 15.28 2.33
C ILE A 147 0.20 15.59 3.82
N ALA A 148 -0.42 14.81 4.71
CA ALA A 148 -0.27 14.99 6.15
C ALA A 148 1.19 14.84 6.61
N SER A 149 1.93 13.88 6.03
CA SER A 149 3.33 13.63 6.37
C SER A 149 4.24 14.77 5.99
N GLU A 150 4.06 15.36 4.81
CA GLU A 150 4.84 16.53 4.38
C GLU A 150 4.57 17.75 5.27
N TRP A 151 3.31 18.00 5.59
CA TRP A 151 2.95 19.08 6.52
C TRP A 151 3.55 18.86 7.91
N LEU A 152 3.56 17.62 8.39
CA LEU A 152 4.06 17.30 9.72
C LEU A 152 5.58 17.40 9.81
N LYS A 153 6.31 16.98 8.79
CA LYS A 153 7.78 17.14 8.68
C LYS A 153 8.18 18.61 8.74
N LEU A 154 7.41 19.50 8.10
CA LEU A 154 7.67 20.95 8.11
C LEU A 154 7.47 21.57 9.51
N LYS A 155 6.55 21.04 10.32
CA LYS A 155 6.23 21.59 11.64
C LYS A 155 7.03 20.96 12.78
N ILE A 156 7.29 19.66 12.71
CA ILE A 156 7.90 18.86 13.79
C ILE A 156 8.95 17.91 13.21
N PRO A 157 10.17 18.39 12.91
CA PRO A 157 11.18 17.59 12.20
C PRO A 157 11.59 16.29 12.91
N TYR A 158 11.63 16.28 14.24
CA TYR A 158 12.10 15.13 15.04
C TYR A 158 10.98 14.31 15.68
N GLY A 159 9.74 14.81 15.75
CA GLY A 159 8.61 14.16 16.42
C GLY A 159 7.63 13.46 15.49
N HIS A 160 7.82 13.55 14.17
CA HIS A 160 6.86 13.04 13.18
C HIS A 160 6.63 11.52 13.28
N LEU A 161 7.63 10.73 13.68
CA LEU A 161 7.51 9.28 13.87
C LEU A 161 6.54 8.90 14.99
N VAL A 162 6.58 9.64 16.11
CA VAL A 162 5.67 9.43 17.24
C VAL A 162 4.24 9.75 16.81
N VAL A 163 4.08 10.85 16.07
CA VAL A 163 2.75 11.26 15.56
C VAL A 163 2.21 10.23 14.58
N TYR A 164 3.04 9.64 13.70
CA TYR A 164 2.62 8.52 12.85
C TYR A 164 2.15 7.32 13.66
N GLY A 165 2.90 6.94 14.70
CA GLY A 165 2.50 5.86 15.59
C GLY A 165 1.14 6.11 16.23
N VAL A 166 0.90 7.31 16.72
CA VAL A 166 -0.38 7.72 17.30
C VAL A 166 -1.50 7.70 16.24
N ILE A 167 -1.24 8.24 15.04
CA ILE A 167 -2.22 8.20 13.94
C ILE A 167 -2.58 6.75 13.58
N ILE A 168 -1.60 5.86 13.47
CA ILE A 168 -1.84 4.43 13.17
C ILE A 168 -2.72 3.81 14.26
N ILE A 169 -2.41 4.04 15.53
CA ILE A 169 -3.20 3.52 16.65
C ILE A 169 -4.63 4.04 16.60
N LEU A 170 -4.82 5.34 16.39
CA LEU A 170 -6.15 5.94 16.29
C LEU A 170 -6.94 5.36 15.12
N VAL A 171 -6.30 5.18 13.96
CA VAL A 171 -6.95 4.60 12.77
C VAL A 171 -7.38 3.16 13.03
N ILE A 172 -6.53 2.34 13.62
CA ILE A 172 -6.87 0.94 13.93
C ILE A 172 -8.02 0.86 14.94
N LEU A 173 -8.01 1.73 15.96
CA LEU A 173 -9.04 1.76 17.01
C LEU A 173 -10.41 2.26 16.51
N PHE A 174 -10.41 3.36 15.75
CA PHE A 174 -11.65 4.03 15.36
C PHE A 174 -12.15 3.69 13.95
N MET A 175 -11.27 3.16 13.08
CA MET A 175 -11.59 2.94 11.66
C MET A 175 -11.16 1.55 11.15
N PRO A 176 -11.67 0.45 11.73
CA PRO A 176 -11.24 -0.91 11.36
C PRO A 176 -11.51 -1.25 9.88
N ASN A 177 -12.42 -0.54 9.22
CA ASN A 177 -12.76 -0.71 7.80
C ASN A 177 -12.07 0.33 6.87
N GLY A 178 -11.24 1.22 7.43
CA GLY A 178 -10.58 2.30 6.71
C GLY A 178 -11.52 3.39 6.18
N LEU A 179 -10.93 4.45 5.61
CA LEU A 179 -11.66 5.59 5.05
C LEU A 179 -12.70 5.18 3.98
N VAL A 180 -12.32 4.28 3.08
CA VAL A 180 -13.20 3.81 2.00
C VAL A 180 -14.37 2.99 2.55
N GLY A 181 -14.16 2.24 3.64
CA GLY A 181 -15.24 1.54 4.33
C GLY A 181 -16.27 2.48 4.92
N LEU A 182 -15.85 3.58 5.54
CA LEU A 182 -16.73 4.61 6.08
C LEU A 182 -17.54 5.32 4.99
N VAL A 183 -16.88 5.73 3.90
CA VAL A 183 -17.54 6.39 2.77
C VAL A 183 -18.58 5.47 2.13
N ARG A 184 -18.23 4.19 1.90
CA ARG A 184 -19.21 3.20 1.39
C ARG A 184 -20.37 2.97 2.37
N GLY A 185 -20.08 2.92 3.68
CA GLY A 185 -21.10 2.79 4.72
C GLY A 185 -22.06 3.99 4.74
N ALA A 186 -21.52 5.20 4.66
CA ALA A 186 -22.29 6.44 4.61
C ALA A 186 -23.17 6.53 3.36
N MET A 187 -22.62 6.20 2.18
CA MET A 187 -23.41 6.17 0.93
C MET A 187 -24.51 5.13 0.95
N ARG A 188 -24.27 3.95 1.52
CA ARG A 188 -25.27 2.90 1.65
C ARG A 188 -26.42 3.31 2.58
N ASN A 189 -26.11 4.01 3.68
CA ASN A 189 -27.11 4.53 4.60
C ASN A 189 -27.92 5.70 4.00
N ALA A 190 -27.28 6.58 3.24
CA ALA A 190 -27.96 7.65 2.51
C ALA A 190 -28.95 7.09 1.46
N ARG A 191 -28.53 6.04 0.75
CA ARG A 191 -29.39 5.38 -0.26
C ARG A 191 -30.58 4.65 0.37
N ARG A 192 -30.42 4.04 1.56
CA ARG A 192 -31.52 3.42 2.30
C ARG A 192 -32.54 4.43 2.83
N ARG A 193 -32.06 5.62 3.26
CA ARG A 193 -32.96 6.71 3.70
C ARG A 193 -33.78 7.30 2.54
N GLY A 194 -33.23 7.37 1.32
CA GLY A 194 -33.94 7.85 0.14
C GLY A 194 -35.03 6.91 -0.35
N THR A 195 -34.85 5.58 -0.21
CA THR A 195 -35.87 4.59 -0.65
C THR A 195 -37.02 4.42 0.37
N GLY A 196 -36.74 4.65 1.67
CA GLY A 196 -37.76 4.58 2.72
C GLY A 196 -38.75 5.75 2.69
N ALA A 197 -38.34 6.92 2.18
CA ALA A 197 -39.24 8.09 2.06
C ALA A 197 -40.18 8.02 0.87
N ALA A 198 -39.87 7.21 -0.16
CA ALA A 198 -40.71 7.04 -1.34
C ALA A 198 -41.83 5.97 -1.17
N GLY A 199 -41.73 5.12 -0.14
CA GLY A 199 -42.65 4.01 0.10
C GLY A 199 -43.89 4.35 0.98
N THR A 200 -43.86 5.46 1.71
CA THR A 200 -44.96 5.85 2.63
C THR A 200 -45.99 6.75 2.02
N GLY A 201 -45.81 7.17 0.77
CA GLY A 201 -46.79 8.03 0.07
C GLY A 201 -47.85 7.32 -0.76
N ALA A 202 -47.83 5.98 -0.89
CA ALA A 202 -48.73 5.24 -1.80
C ALA A 202 -49.81 4.39 -1.10
N ALA A 203 -49.94 4.45 0.23
CA ALA A 203 -50.88 3.62 0.98
C ALA A 203 -52.00 4.42 1.68
N GLY A 204 -52.35 5.61 1.20
CA GLY A 204 -53.39 6.45 1.78
C GLY A 204 -54.37 6.97 0.71
N GLY A 205 -55.13 6.10 0.10
CA GLY A 205 -56.11 6.56 -0.89
C GLY A 205 -56.97 5.46 -1.45
N VAL A 206 -57.71 4.73 -0.59
CA VAL A 206 -58.91 4.01 -0.97
C VAL A 206 -59.83 3.99 0.24
N GLU A 207 -60.75 4.93 0.31
CA GLU A 207 -62.09 4.83 0.90
C GLU A 207 -63.03 5.59 -0.03
#